data_6e4df39cea7c77633519ad44b7dfccd2
#
_entry.id   6e4df39cea7c77633519ad44b7dfccd2
#
_cell.length_a   1.000
_cell.length_b   1.000
_cell.length_c   1.000
_cell.angle_alpha   90.00
_cell.angle_beta   90.00
_cell.angle_gamma   90.00
#
_symmetry.space_group_name_H-M   'P 1'
#
loop_
_entity.id
_entity.type
_entity.pdbx_description
1 polymer ?
#
loop_
_entity_poly.entity_id
_entity_poly.type
_entity_poly.pdbx_seq_one_letter_code
_entity_poly.pdbx_strand_id
1 'polypeptide(L)'
;MKTLLALCLVTTLGLSTAQSAQQEGSPEAAKIAREGSQAARGQDWDKAVERFRKAAEMDRKYTQNLAIAHQQRAFSYANDQRFQDALNDLNEAIKINPRDARAYEQRAAVEMRINDYDKALADYGEAIKTNPGEIRYHLYRSYIYELRGDIQNAMADTDRALKIDSKNKEAVDRKQRLQKIQSATAPTPPPNAPPVTAPPKKNP
;
A
#
# COMPACT_ATOMS: atom_id res chain seq x y z
N MET A 1 -38.19 44.60 -65.57
CA MET A 1 -36.83 44.24 -66.14
C MET A 1 -35.99 43.75 -64.99
N LYS A 2 -35.38 42.59 -65.17
CA LYS A 2 -34.35 41.92 -64.36
C LYS A 2 -34.83 41.29 -63.00
N THR A 3 -35.31 40.08 -63.12
CA THR A 3 -35.48 39.06 -62.12
C THR A 3 -34.09 38.59 -61.67
N LEU A 4 -33.83 38.59 -60.38
CA LEU A 4 -32.70 37.88 -59.77
C LEU A 4 -33.27 36.69 -59.00
N LEU A 5 -33.00 35.50 -59.51
CA LEU A 5 -33.19 34.26 -58.80
C LEU A 5 -32.15 34.15 -57.68
N ALA A 6 -32.60 34.13 -56.45
CA ALA A 6 -31.75 33.74 -55.31
C ALA A 6 -31.82 32.22 -55.13
N LEU A 7 -30.72 31.57 -55.40
CA LEU A 7 -30.53 30.13 -55.21
C LEU A 7 -30.25 29.87 -53.72
N CYS A 8 -31.25 29.38 -52.99
CA CYS A 8 -31.02 28.92 -51.62
C CYS A 8 -30.29 27.59 -51.63
N LEU A 9 -29.00 27.67 -51.35
CA LEU A 9 -28.19 26.51 -50.99
C LEU A 9 -28.58 26.04 -49.56
N VAL A 10 -29.39 25.02 -49.47
CA VAL A 10 -29.62 24.33 -48.21
C VAL A 10 -28.40 23.48 -47.94
N THR A 11 -27.49 24.01 -47.14
CA THR A 11 -26.42 23.22 -46.53
C THR A 11 -27.02 22.36 -45.40
N THR A 12 -27.26 21.12 -45.70
CA THR A 12 -27.54 20.12 -44.67
C THR A 12 -26.29 19.93 -43.83
N LEU A 13 -26.22 20.61 -42.67
CA LEU A 13 -25.30 20.24 -41.60
C LEU A 13 -25.68 18.84 -41.17
N GLY A 14 -24.90 17.87 -41.63
CA GLY A 14 -24.92 16.54 -41.03
C GLY A 14 -24.47 16.66 -39.57
N LEU A 15 -25.42 16.68 -38.65
CA LEU A 15 -25.10 16.37 -37.25
C LEU A 15 -24.55 14.94 -37.24
N SER A 16 -23.23 14.84 -37.29
CA SER A 16 -22.53 13.66 -36.83
C SER A 16 -22.77 13.57 -35.33
N THR A 17 -23.80 12.85 -34.96
CA THR A 17 -23.91 12.31 -33.63
C THR A 17 -22.72 11.38 -33.44
N ALA A 18 -21.64 11.95 -32.91
CA ALA A 18 -20.62 11.16 -32.25
C ALA A 18 -21.32 10.50 -31.07
N GLN A 19 -21.96 9.39 -31.37
CA GLN A 19 -22.46 8.47 -30.40
C GLN A 19 -21.22 8.07 -29.60
N SER A 20 -21.09 8.63 -28.40
CA SER A 20 -20.18 8.09 -27.38
C SER A 20 -20.60 6.66 -27.21
N ALA A 21 -19.96 5.76 -27.96
CA ALA A 21 -20.02 4.35 -27.70
C ALA A 21 -19.51 4.23 -26.25
N GLN A 22 -20.46 4.14 -25.31
CA GLN A 22 -20.17 3.56 -24.00
C GLN A 22 -19.49 2.25 -24.33
N GLN A 23 -18.22 2.18 -24.02
CA GLN A 23 -17.37 1.05 -24.29
C GLN A 23 -17.93 -0.09 -23.43
N GLU A 24 -18.96 -0.76 -23.94
CA GLU A 24 -19.46 -2.01 -23.35
C GLU A 24 -18.27 -2.94 -23.33
N GLY A 25 -17.81 -3.24 -22.09
CA GLY A 25 -16.61 -4.03 -21.92
C GLY A 25 -16.72 -5.35 -22.68
N SER A 26 -15.64 -5.78 -23.30
CA SER A 26 -15.59 -6.99 -24.14
C SER A 26 -16.30 -8.17 -23.45
N PRO A 27 -17.35 -8.77 -24.07
CA PRO A 27 -18.03 -9.94 -23.51
C PRO A 27 -17.07 -11.11 -23.28
N GLU A 28 -16.04 -11.23 -24.13
CA GLU A 28 -15.01 -12.25 -24.01
C GLU A 28 -14.10 -11.97 -22.81
N ALA A 29 -13.69 -10.72 -22.58
CA ALA A 29 -12.94 -10.34 -21.37
C ALA A 29 -13.75 -10.66 -20.09
N ALA A 30 -15.07 -10.41 -20.12
CA ALA A 30 -15.94 -10.73 -19.00
C ALA A 30 -16.04 -12.24 -18.73
N LYS A 31 -16.06 -13.06 -19.78
CA LYS A 31 -16.03 -14.52 -19.67
C LYS A 31 -14.71 -14.99 -19.04
N ILE A 32 -13.57 -14.51 -19.56
CA ILE A 32 -12.24 -14.87 -19.06
C ILE A 32 -12.07 -14.41 -17.61
N ALA A 33 -12.54 -13.22 -17.24
CA ALA A 33 -12.50 -12.73 -15.87
C ALA A 33 -13.34 -13.58 -14.90
N ARG A 34 -14.49 -14.13 -15.37
CA ARG A 34 -15.28 -15.10 -14.57
C ARG A 34 -14.50 -16.39 -14.32
N GLU A 35 -13.79 -16.90 -15.32
CA GLU A 35 -12.90 -18.06 -15.15
C GLU A 35 -11.80 -17.77 -14.14
N GLY A 36 -11.17 -16.56 -14.19
CA GLY A 36 -10.22 -16.10 -13.20
C GLY A 36 -10.79 -16.04 -11.78
N SER A 37 -12.02 -15.53 -11.66
CA SER A 37 -12.72 -15.49 -10.37
C SER A 37 -13.07 -16.88 -9.83
N GLN A 38 -13.37 -17.82 -10.71
CA GLN A 38 -13.63 -19.20 -10.32
C GLN A 38 -12.34 -19.88 -9.84
N ALA A 39 -11.23 -19.70 -10.57
CA ALA A 39 -9.90 -20.17 -10.15
C ALA A 39 -9.51 -19.59 -8.78
N ALA A 40 -9.70 -18.28 -8.58
CA ALA A 40 -9.43 -17.62 -7.31
C ALA A 40 -10.25 -18.19 -6.14
N ARG A 41 -11.54 -18.50 -6.34
CA ARG A 41 -12.35 -19.19 -5.31
C ARG A 41 -11.84 -20.59 -4.97
N GLY A 42 -11.27 -21.27 -5.96
CA GLY A 42 -10.62 -22.58 -5.78
C GLY A 42 -9.17 -22.48 -5.29
N GLN A 43 -8.67 -21.27 -5.03
CA GLN A 43 -7.28 -20.99 -4.64
C GLN A 43 -6.24 -21.42 -5.68
N ASP A 44 -6.66 -21.64 -6.94
CA ASP A 44 -5.77 -21.85 -8.07
C ASP A 44 -5.26 -20.47 -8.55
N TRP A 45 -4.27 -19.96 -7.81
CA TRP A 45 -3.77 -18.60 -8.03
C TRP A 45 -3.00 -18.46 -9.33
N ASP A 46 -2.36 -19.50 -9.83
CA ASP A 46 -1.67 -19.49 -11.12
C ASP A 46 -2.66 -19.28 -12.26
N LYS A 47 -3.73 -20.04 -12.26
CA LYS A 47 -4.81 -19.88 -13.23
C LYS A 47 -5.54 -18.55 -13.06
N ALA A 48 -5.76 -18.10 -11.83
CA ALA A 48 -6.39 -16.81 -11.56
C ALA A 48 -5.58 -15.66 -12.17
N VAL A 49 -4.25 -15.62 -11.94
CA VAL A 49 -3.35 -14.62 -12.52
C VAL A 49 -3.34 -14.68 -14.05
N GLU A 50 -3.26 -15.89 -14.63
CA GLU A 50 -3.29 -16.07 -16.09
C GLU A 50 -4.58 -15.48 -16.68
N ARG A 51 -5.74 -15.83 -16.12
CA ARG A 51 -7.05 -15.41 -16.63
C ARG A 51 -7.27 -13.91 -16.45
N PHE A 52 -6.96 -13.36 -15.27
CA PHE A 52 -7.10 -11.93 -15.07
C PHE A 52 -6.12 -11.11 -15.92
N ARG A 53 -4.94 -11.62 -16.23
CA ARG A 53 -4.01 -10.97 -17.17
C ARG A 53 -4.62 -10.87 -18.56
N LYS A 54 -5.12 -11.98 -19.11
CA LYS A 54 -5.81 -11.99 -20.41
C LYS A 54 -7.01 -11.05 -20.43
N ALA A 55 -7.82 -11.08 -19.36
CA ALA A 55 -8.97 -10.19 -19.26
C ALA A 55 -8.56 -8.71 -19.20
N ALA A 56 -7.50 -8.37 -18.46
CA ALA A 56 -6.99 -7.01 -18.32
C ALA A 56 -6.35 -6.46 -19.60
N GLU A 57 -5.74 -7.32 -20.43
CA GLU A 57 -5.24 -6.97 -21.76
C GLU A 57 -6.37 -6.58 -22.71
N MET A 58 -7.52 -7.22 -22.60
CA MET A 58 -8.71 -6.95 -23.42
C MET A 58 -9.56 -5.80 -22.87
N ASP A 59 -9.62 -5.66 -21.53
CA ASP A 59 -10.42 -4.63 -20.86
C ASP A 59 -9.78 -4.24 -19.53
N ARG A 60 -9.29 -2.99 -19.48
CA ARG A 60 -8.56 -2.44 -18.31
C ARG A 60 -9.32 -2.49 -16.99
N LYS A 61 -10.65 -2.63 -17.01
CA LYS A 61 -11.44 -2.74 -15.78
C LYS A 61 -11.03 -3.96 -14.92
N TYR A 62 -10.40 -4.98 -15.52
CA TYR A 62 -9.92 -6.18 -14.82
C TYR A 62 -8.50 -6.06 -14.27
N THR A 63 -7.83 -4.93 -14.50
CA THR A 63 -6.46 -4.69 -14.01
C THR A 63 -6.36 -4.80 -12.48
N GLN A 64 -7.36 -4.30 -11.77
CA GLN A 64 -7.40 -4.42 -10.31
C GLN A 64 -7.56 -5.87 -9.84
N ASN A 65 -8.33 -6.69 -10.56
CA ASN A 65 -8.47 -8.12 -10.27
C ASN A 65 -7.13 -8.85 -10.45
N LEU A 66 -6.34 -8.47 -11.47
CA LEU A 66 -5.00 -9.00 -11.68
C LEU A 66 -4.07 -8.63 -10.52
N ALA A 67 -4.07 -7.38 -10.08
CA ALA A 67 -3.26 -6.95 -8.93
C ALA A 67 -3.59 -7.75 -7.66
N ILE A 68 -4.88 -7.93 -7.37
CA ILE A 68 -5.34 -8.74 -6.23
C ILE A 68 -4.91 -10.21 -6.38
N ALA A 69 -5.02 -10.79 -7.58
CA ALA A 69 -4.60 -12.16 -7.82
C ALA A 69 -3.09 -12.36 -7.58
N HIS A 70 -2.26 -11.40 -8.01
CA HIS A 70 -0.83 -11.39 -7.70
C HIS A 70 -0.58 -11.32 -6.18
N GLN A 71 -1.28 -10.46 -5.44
CA GLN A 71 -1.13 -10.37 -3.98
C GLN A 71 -1.51 -11.69 -3.27
N GLN A 72 -2.57 -12.36 -3.72
CA GLN A 72 -3.00 -13.62 -3.14
C GLN A 72 -2.02 -14.76 -3.46
N ARG A 73 -1.50 -14.80 -4.68
CA ARG A 73 -0.47 -15.78 -5.05
C ARG A 73 0.82 -15.54 -4.28
N ALA A 74 1.22 -14.28 -4.12
CA ALA A 74 2.36 -13.91 -3.28
C ALA A 74 2.21 -14.39 -1.84
N PHE A 75 1.01 -14.24 -1.27
CA PHE A 75 0.71 -14.75 0.06
C PHE A 75 0.87 -16.28 0.15
N SER A 76 0.39 -17.02 -0.86
CA SER A 76 0.61 -18.46 -0.94
C SER A 76 2.09 -18.80 -1.02
N TYR A 77 2.84 -18.17 -1.92
CA TYR A 77 4.28 -18.37 -2.04
C TYR A 77 5.05 -18.04 -0.75
N ALA A 78 4.66 -16.98 -0.04
CA ALA A 78 5.28 -16.64 1.23
C ALA A 78 5.03 -17.70 2.32
N ASN A 79 3.85 -18.31 2.34
CA ASN A 79 3.54 -19.42 3.24
C ASN A 79 4.35 -20.68 2.91
N ASP A 80 4.58 -20.92 1.62
CA ASP A 80 5.42 -22.03 1.13
C ASP A 80 6.93 -21.71 1.21
N GLN A 81 7.32 -20.59 1.84
CA GLN A 81 8.70 -20.09 1.97
C GLN A 81 9.38 -19.75 0.62
N ARG A 82 8.60 -19.62 -0.44
CA ARG A 82 9.05 -19.20 -1.77
C ARG A 82 9.11 -17.67 -1.83
N PHE A 83 9.98 -17.08 -1.01
CA PHE A 83 10.01 -15.64 -0.80
C PHE A 83 10.32 -14.83 -2.05
N GLN A 84 11.19 -15.33 -2.94
CA GLN A 84 11.51 -14.61 -4.17
C GLN A 84 10.32 -14.56 -5.12
N ASP A 85 9.56 -15.66 -5.23
CA ASP A 85 8.34 -15.70 -6.04
C ASP A 85 7.27 -14.76 -5.46
N ALA A 86 7.14 -14.72 -4.14
CA ALA A 86 6.25 -13.79 -3.45
C ALA A 86 6.63 -12.32 -3.73
N LEU A 87 7.91 -11.97 -3.65
CA LEU A 87 8.40 -10.62 -3.96
C LEU A 87 8.14 -10.24 -5.41
N ASN A 88 8.34 -11.16 -6.35
CA ASN A 88 8.07 -10.93 -7.77
C ASN A 88 6.59 -10.58 -8.00
N ASP A 89 5.68 -11.35 -7.40
CA ASP A 89 4.25 -11.09 -7.52
C ASP A 89 3.82 -9.77 -6.86
N LEU A 90 4.37 -9.44 -5.70
CA LEU A 90 4.10 -8.17 -5.02
C LEU A 90 4.64 -6.97 -5.82
N ASN A 91 5.78 -7.13 -6.49
CA ASN A 91 6.30 -6.13 -7.42
C ASN A 91 5.33 -5.89 -8.58
N GLU A 92 4.77 -6.95 -9.17
CA GLU A 92 3.77 -6.79 -10.24
C GLU A 92 2.48 -6.15 -9.70
N ALA A 93 2.01 -6.53 -8.51
CA ALA A 93 0.84 -5.89 -7.90
C ALA A 93 1.05 -4.39 -7.66
N ILE A 94 2.20 -3.98 -7.13
CA ILE A 94 2.57 -2.58 -6.90
C ILE A 94 2.72 -1.82 -8.23
N LYS A 95 3.31 -2.41 -9.24
CA LYS A 95 3.42 -1.83 -10.58
C LYS A 95 2.05 -1.55 -11.20
N ILE A 96 1.09 -2.45 -10.99
CA ILE A 96 -0.29 -2.29 -11.43
C ILE A 96 -1.00 -1.20 -10.63
N ASN A 97 -0.88 -1.22 -9.30
CA ASN A 97 -1.52 -0.24 -8.41
C ASN A 97 -0.51 0.32 -7.38
N PRO A 98 0.22 1.40 -7.72
CA PRO A 98 1.21 2.00 -6.83
C PRO A 98 0.63 2.68 -5.58
N ARG A 99 -0.71 2.77 -5.48
CA ARG A 99 -1.40 3.36 -4.32
C ARG A 99 -2.05 2.30 -3.42
N ASP A 100 -1.69 1.05 -3.59
CA ASP A 100 -2.19 -0.02 -2.72
C ASP A 100 -1.26 -0.22 -1.51
N ALA A 101 -1.59 0.42 -0.40
CA ALA A 101 -0.84 0.30 0.85
C ALA A 101 -0.68 -1.15 1.32
N ARG A 102 -1.68 -2.01 1.01
CA ARG A 102 -1.65 -3.42 1.39
C ARG A 102 -0.58 -4.21 0.63
N ALA A 103 -0.34 -3.88 -0.64
CA ALA A 103 0.71 -4.53 -1.42
C ALA A 103 2.11 -4.23 -0.84
N TYR A 104 2.34 -2.98 -0.42
CA TYR A 104 3.58 -2.61 0.29
C TYR A 104 3.69 -3.30 1.65
N GLU A 105 2.62 -3.33 2.45
CA GLU A 105 2.59 -4.07 3.72
C GLU A 105 2.98 -5.55 3.54
N GLN A 106 2.40 -6.20 2.55
CA GLN A 106 2.68 -7.61 2.25
C GLN A 106 4.13 -7.81 1.82
N ARG A 107 4.69 -6.91 0.99
CA ARG A 107 6.08 -7.00 0.54
C ARG A 107 7.04 -6.78 1.70
N ALA A 108 6.80 -5.77 2.54
CA ALA A 108 7.55 -5.54 3.76
C ALA A 108 7.54 -6.76 4.70
N ALA A 109 6.40 -7.43 4.84
CA ALA A 109 6.29 -8.64 5.65
C ALA A 109 7.15 -9.80 5.10
N VAL A 110 7.23 -9.94 3.78
CA VAL A 110 8.13 -10.94 3.15
C VAL A 110 9.60 -10.54 3.33
N GLU A 111 9.93 -9.27 3.16
CA GLU A 111 11.29 -8.73 3.35
C GLU A 111 11.77 -8.91 4.79
N MET A 112 10.89 -8.74 5.77
CA MET A 112 11.21 -9.07 7.17
C MET A 112 11.55 -10.55 7.37
N ARG A 113 10.84 -11.45 6.70
CA ARG A 113 11.12 -12.90 6.80
C ARG A 113 12.47 -13.32 6.25
N ILE A 114 13.01 -12.55 5.31
CA ILE A 114 14.36 -12.75 4.75
C ILE A 114 15.40 -11.81 5.38
N ASN A 115 15.02 -11.07 6.45
CA ASN A 115 15.86 -10.12 7.17
C ASN A 115 16.33 -8.92 6.33
N ASP A 116 15.63 -8.58 5.24
CA ASP A 116 15.89 -7.37 4.46
C ASP A 116 15.16 -6.17 5.10
N TYR A 117 15.64 -5.77 6.27
CA TYR A 117 15.00 -4.72 7.08
C TYR A 117 15.01 -3.35 6.40
N ASP A 118 15.99 -3.05 5.55
CA ASP A 118 16.05 -1.77 4.86
C ASP A 118 14.91 -1.62 3.85
N LYS A 119 14.63 -2.66 3.08
CA LYS A 119 13.49 -2.65 2.16
C LYS A 119 12.16 -2.67 2.91
N ALA A 120 12.04 -3.49 3.95
CA ALA A 120 10.83 -3.51 4.78
C ALA A 120 10.51 -2.13 5.38
N LEU A 121 11.51 -1.37 5.88
CA LEU A 121 11.34 -0.01 6.37
C LEU A 121 10.84 0.94 5.27
N ALA A 122 11.40 0.83 4.05
CA ALA A 122 10.98 1.63 2.91
C ALA A 122 9.53 1.34 2.54
N ASP A 123 9.14 0.07 2.48
CA ASP A 123 7.79 -0.35 2.12
C ASP A 123 6.74 0.04 3.17
N TYR A 124 7.02 -0.12 4.46
CA TYR A 124 6.13 0.43 5.49
C TYR A 124 6.06 1.97 5.40
N GLY A 125 7.14 2.64 4.96
CA GLY A 125 7.12 4.05 4.65
C GLY A 125 6.12 4.41 3.55
N GLU A 126 6.10 3.67 2.45
CA GLU A 126 5.13 3.86 1.35
C GLU A 126 3.69 3.51 1.79
N ALA A 127 3.50 2.43 2.57
CA ALA A 127 2.20 2.08 3.12
C ALA A 127 1.63 3.20 4.01
N ILE A 128 2.46 3.81 4.88
CA ILE A 128 2.09 4.94 5.73
C ILE A 128 1.74 6.18 4.90
N LYS A 129 2.49 6.51 3.85
CA LYS A 129 2.18 7.63 2.95
C LYS A 129 0.81 7.47 2.30
N THR A 130 0.47 6.24 1.94
CA THR A 130 -0.78 5.91 1.26
C THR A 130 -1.97 5.86 2.23
N ASN A 131 -1.78 5.31 3.43
CA ASN A 131 -2.79 5.22 4.48
C ASN A 131 -2.19 5.56 5.86
N PRO A 132 -2.06 6.86 6.19
CA PRO A 132 -1.40 7.30 7.42
C PRO A 132 -2.17 6.99 8.71
N GLY A 133 -3.46 6.66 8.60
CA GLY A 133 -4.31 6.30 9.74
C GLY A 133 -4.23 4.83 10.15
N GLU A 134 -3.51 3.99 9.42
CA GLU A 134 -3.39 2.58 9.76
C GLU A 134 -2.29 2.35 10.81
N ILE A 135 -2.70 2.07 12.02
CA ILE A 135 -1.82 1.92 13.20
C ILE A 135 -0.77 0.82 12.98
N ARG A 136 -1.16 -0.29 12.34
CA ARG A 136 -0.29 -1.45 12.15
C ARG A 136 0.98 -1.11 11.40
N TYR A 137 0.94 -0.21 10.41
CA TYR A 137 2.13 0.17 9.64
C TYR A 137 3.17 0.87 10.52
N HIS A 138 2.72 1.77 11.41
CA HIS A 138 3.59 2.42 12.37
C HIS A 138 4.18 1.41 13.37
N LEU A 139 3.36 0.48 13.87
CA LEU A 139 3.82 -0.54 14.82
C LEU A 139 4.82 -1.53 14.20
N TYR A 140 4.59 -1.99 12.98
CA TYR A 140 5.54 -2.87 12.30
C TYR A 140 6.85 -2.13 11.98
N ARG A 141 6.79 -0.88 11.53
CA ARG A 141 8.00 -0.09 11.27
C ARG A 141 8.76 0.20 12.57
N SER A 142 8.05 0.55 13.64
CA SER A 142 8.62 0.67 14.99
C SER A 142 9.33 -0.62 15.43
N TYR A 143 8.73 -1.78 15.16
CA TYR A 143 9.34 -3.07 15.49
C TYR A 143 10.66 -3.30 14.75
N ILE A 144 10.70 -2.97 13.47
CA ILE A 144 11.95 -3.10 12.70
C ILE A 144 13.02 -2.15 13.23
N TYR A 145 12.67 -0.91 13.57
CA TYR A 145 13.60 0.03 14.21
C TYR A 145 14.13 -0.52 15.54
N GLU A 146 13.25 -1.12 16.36
CA GLU A 146 13.64 -1.77 17.63
C GLU A 146 14.62 -2.93 17.39
N LEU A 147 14.37 -3.81 16.41
CA LEU A 147 15.28 -4.89 16.04
C LEU A 147 16.67 -4.40 15.61
N ARG A 148 16.73 -3.21 14.98
CA ARG A 148 17.98 -2.57 14.56
C ARG A 148 18.66 -1.76 15.68
N GLY A 149 18.07 -1.69 16.86
CA GLY A 149 18.55 -0.87 17.99
C GLY A 149 18.31 0.63 17.81
N ASP A 150 17.56 1.05 16.79
CA ASP A 150 17.17 2.45 16.58
C ASP A 150 15.95 2.79 17.45
N ILE A 151 16.22 2.91 18.75
CA ILE A 151 15.18 3.15 19.76
C ILE A 151 14.48 4.48 19.53
N GLN A 152 15.17 5.48 19.02
CA GLN A 152 14.61 6.81 18.78
C GLN A 152 13.50 6.77 17.71
N ASN A 153 13.76 6.16 16.55
CA ASN A 153 12.78 6.03 15.50
C ASN A 153 11.67 5.03 15.88
N ALA A 154 11.99 3.98 16.64
CA ALA A 154 10.99 3.07 17.18
C ALA A 154 9.98 3.80 18.09
N MET A 155 10.46 4.67 18.99
CA MET A 155 9.61 5.49 19.84
C MET A 155 8.77 6.47 19.03
N ALA A 156 9.35 7.13 18.03
CA ALA A 156 8.64 8.10 17.19
C ALA A 156 7.44 7.45 16.46
N ASP A 157 7.60 6.25 15.93
CA ASP A 157 6.50 5.54 15.28
C ASP A 157 5.48 4.99 16.28
N THR A 158 5.92 4.52 17.45
CA THR A 158 5.01 4.14 18.54
C THR A 158 4.16 5.33 19.00
N ASP A 159 4.74 6.52 19.11
CA ASP A 159 4.01 7.74 19.46
C ASP A 159 3.00 8.16 18.38
N ARG A 160 3.30 7.92 17.09
CA ARG A 160 2.34 8.13 16.02
C ARG A 160 1.17 7.15 16.11
N ALA A 161 1.43 5.88 16.42
CA ALA A 161 0.38 4.89 16.67
C ALA A 161 -0.53 5.31 17.83
N LEU A 162 0.04 5.81 18.94
CA LEU A 162 -0.72 6.30 20.09
C LEU A 162 -1.48 7.60 19.83
N LYS A 163 -1.05 8.43 18.89
CA LYS A 163 -1.83 9.60 18.43
C LYS A 163 -3.07 9.19 17.65
N ILE A 164 -3.03 8.08 16.94
CA ILE A 164 -4.18 7.53 16.21
C ILE A 164 -5.16 6.87 17.20
N ASP A 165 -4.65 6.00 18.06
CA ASP A 165 -5.42 5.37 19.14
C ASP A 165 -4.60 5.32 20.42
N SER A 166 -4.92 6.21 21.35
CA SER A 166 -4.22 6.34 22.64
C SER A 166 -4.40 5.13 23.58
N LYS A 167 -5.38 4.27 23.29
CA LYS A 167 -5.70 3.06 24.07
C LYS A 167 -5.21 1.78 23.40
N ASN A 168 -4.55 1.87 22.27
CA ASN A 168 -4.01 0.70 21.59
C ASN A 168 -2.99 -0.02 22.49
N LYS A 169 -3.36 -1.22 22.94
CA LYS A 169 -2.59 -1.95 23.93
C LYS A 169 -1.16 -2.26 23.45
N GLU A 170 -0.99 -2.68 22.19
CA GLU A 170 0.32 -2.99 21.65
C GLU A 170 1.23 -1.76 21.63
N ALA A 171 0.70 -0.60 21.24
CA ALA A 171 1.45 0.64 21.22
C ALA A 171 1.85 1.08 22.64
N VAL A 172 0.94 0.96 23.64
CA VAL A 172 1.23 1.28 25.03
C VAL A 172 2.34 0.35 25.58
N ASP A 173 2.19 -0.95 25.40
CA ASP A 173 3.15 -1.93 25.88
C ASP A 173 4.54 -1.73 25.22
N ARG A 174 4.56 -1.45 23.92
CA ARG A 174 5.77 -1.16 23.15
C ARG A 174 6.45 0.12 23.67
N LYS A 175 5.69 1.18 23.91
CA LYS A 175 6.24 2.43 24.45
C LYS A 175 6.93 2.22 25.77
N GLN A 176 6.28 1.49 26.70
CA GLN A 176 6.87 1.18 28.01
C GLN A 176 8.16 0.37 27.89
N ARG A 177 8.20 -0.61 26.98
CA ARG A 177 9.40 -1.41 26.72
C ARG A 177 10.54 -0.56 26.16
N LEU A 178 10.26 0.28 25.15
CA LEU A 178 11.26 1.15 24.54
C LEU A 178 11.82 2.18 25.55
N GLN A 179 10.98 2.74 26.42
CA GLN A 179 11.43 3.63 27.50
C GLN A 179 12.39 2.95 28.47
N LYS A 180 12.12 1.67 28.84
CA LYS A 180 13.05 0.91 29.68
C LYS A 180 14.39 0.67 29.00
N ILE A 181 14.39 0.34 27.70
CA ILE A 181 15.62 0.17 26.92
C ILE A 181 16.39 1.50 26.89
N GLN A 182 15.74 2.60 26.58
CA GLN A 182 16.35 3.92 26.51
C GLN A 182 16.98 4.35 27.84
N SER A 183 16.28 4.10 28.97
CA SER A 183 16.81 4.43 30.31
C SER A 183 18.00 3.54 30.69
N ALA A 184 18.00 2.28 30.28
CA ALA A 184 19.11 1.36 30.55
C ALA A 184 20.37 1.66 29.71
N THR A 185 20.21 2.27 28.54
CA THR A 185 21.31 2.63 27.63
C THR A 185 21.78 4.08 27.80
N ALA A 186 21.06 4.88 28.59
CA ALA A 186 21.48 6.24 28.89
C ALA A 186 22.83 6.25 29.65
N PRO A 187 23.80 7.10 29.26
CA PRO A 187 25.05 7.21 29.98
C PRO A 187 24.75 7.61 31.45
N THR A 188 25.31 6.87 32.41
CA THR A 188 25.23 7.24 33.80
C THR A 188 25.88 8.61 33.96
N PRO A 189 25.23 9.60 34.61
CA PRO A 189 25.86 10.89 34.85
C PRO A 189 27.13 10.67 35.66
N PRO A 190 28.19 11.42 35.39
CA PRO A 190 29.43 11.32 36.16
C PRO A 190 29.12 11.54 37.64
N PRO A 191 29.80 10.82 38.57
CA PRO A 191 29.48 10.81 40.00
C PRO A 191 29.53 12.19 40.69
N ASN A 192 29.99 13.25 40.00
CA ASN A 192 30.08 14.63 40.50
C ASN A 192 29.35 15.65 39.61
N ALA A 193 28.33 15.25 38.85
CA ALA A 193 27.55 16.23 38.11
C ALA A 193 26.75 17.12 39.06
N PRO A 194 26.81 18.45 38.93
CA PRO A 194 25.99 19.34 39.75
C PRO A 194 24.50 19.06 39.50
N PRO A 195 23.63 19.21 40.52
CA PRO A 195 22.20 18.97 40.37
C PRO A 195 21.63 19.83 39.23
N VAL A 196 20.92 19.19 38.28
CA VAL A 196 20.24 19.90 37.20
C VAL A 196 19.17 20.78 37.84
N THR A 197 19.43 22.08 37.92
CA THR A 197 18.44 23.05 38.41
C THR A 197 17.27 23.08 37.45
N ALA A 198 16.07 22.79 37.96
CA ALA A 198 14.84 22.88 37.17
C ALA A 198 14.69 24.31 36.61
N PRO A 199 14.21 24.45 35.34
CA PRO A 199 14.01 25.77 34.78
C PRO A 199 13.01 26.57 35.65
N PRO A 200 13.20 27.88 35.81
CA PRO A 200 12.33 28.71 36.64
C PRO A 200 10.89 28.63 36.13
N LYS A 201 9.95 28.35 37.04
CA LYS A 201 8.52 28.41 36.72
C LYS A 201 8.21 29.82 36.23
N LYS A 202 7.74 29.96 35.00
CA LYS A 202 7.16 31.22 34.53
C LYS A 202 5.92 31.48 35.37
N ASN A 203 6.00 32.50 36.21
CA ASN A 203 4.83 33.01 36.91
C ASN A 203 3.87 33.65 35.91
N PRO A 204 2.54 33.60 36.16
CA PRO A 204 1.49 34.10 35.30
C PRO A 204 1.52 35.60 35.03
#